data_bbf7dd5883c47db5dcaf89ca95505dbc
#
_entry.id   bbf7dd5883c47db5dcaf89ca95505dbc
#
_cell.length_a   1.000
_cell.length_b   1.000
_cell.length_c   1.000
_cell.angle_alpha   90.00
_cell.angle_beta   90.00
_cell.angle_gamma   90.00
#
_symmetry.space_group_name_H-M   'P 1'
#
loop_
_entity.id
_entity.type
_entity.pdbx_description
1 polymer ?
#
loop_
_entity_poly.entity_id
_entity_poly.type
_entity_poly.pdbx_seq_one_letter_code
_entity_poly.pdbx_strand_id
1 'polypeptide(L)'
;MPLTAIESFAPLSAPPEEFDRFWEATLGALDETAPGPVLARESSPAEGLTLDRIQFTSLGGARIAGYLLAHDGPAPKPLVVHSHGYNSQYDVMLHWAQAGCHVLGIDFRGFGRSPGQSLAPGGYVLTGIESPQTSILRGAVCDLVQARRVAASLLGWRASSSTVYGFSFGGAMALMASALEPAADLVVIGQPTFGWHKERLRLSQLGSSMELNRYFAEHPESAAALQTLDYFDSLHYAPRLSSPVMLGIGLDDDVVPSRSVIAIANRLPAASTEIRFLPVAHSADPRESLWADFDNEWLALARDGVPDDFGTAPRRLGTIERAIA
;
A
#
# COMPACT_ATOMS: atom_id res chain seq x y z
N MET A 1 -17.04 18.79 -5.97
CA MET A 1 -16.03 19.88 -5.80
C MET A 1 -15.48 20.19 -7.19
N PRO A 2 -15.35 21.46 -7.63
CA PRO A 2 -14.78 21.77 -8.93
C PRO A 2 -13.34 21.24 -9.05
N LEU A 3 -12.93 20.79 -10.23
CA LEU A 3 -11.57 20.25 -10.49
C LEU A 3 -10.45 21.20 -10.07
N THR A 4 -10.62 22.50 -10.38
CA THR A 4 -9.66 23.54 -9.99
C THR A 4 -9.47 23.66 -8.47
N ALA A 5 -10.48 23.30 -7.67
CA ALA A 5 -10.39 23.26 -6.22
C ALA A 5 -9.68 21.97 -5.72
N ILE A 6 -9.73 20.89 -6.49
CA ILE A 6 -8.99 19.65 -6.20
C ILE A 6 -7.49 19.89 -6.41
N GLU A 7 -7.10 20.52 -7.50
CA GLU A 7 -5.70 20.77 -7.86
C GLU A 7 -4.99 21.75 -6.93
N SER A 8 -5.72 22.71 -6.37
CA SER A 8 -5.17 23.71 -5.44
C SER A 8 -5.14 23.26 -3.98
N PHE A 9 -5.68 22.08 -3.69
CA PHE A 9 -5.82 21.60 -2.32
C PHE A 9 -4.50 20.98 -1.83
N ALA A 10 -3.75 21.73 -1.02
CA ALA A 10 -2.49 21.29 -0.40
C ALA A 10 -2.52 21.58 1.10
N PRO A 11 -2.80 20.60 1.96
CA PRO A 11 -2.79 20.82 3.39
C PRO A 11 -1.37 21.14 3.87
N LEU A 12 -1.25 22.14 4.75
CA LEU A 12 -0.01 22.42 5.44
C LEU A 12 0.24 21.30 6.47
N SER A 13 1.17 20.41 6.15
CA SER A 13 1.66 19.37 7.04
C SER A 13 3.14 19.14 6.74
N ALA A 14 3.96 19.17 7.76
CA ALA A 14 5.38 18.87 7.70
C ALA A 14 5.65 17.57 8.46
N PRO A 15 6.60 16.74 8.01
CA PRO A 15 7.01 15.57 8.78
C PRO A 15 7.59 15.99 10.14
N PRO A 16 7.55 15.10 11.14
CA PRO A 16 8.28 15.30 12.38
C PRO A 16 9.77 15.60 12.15
N GLU A 17 10.41 16.39 13.02
CA GLU A 17 11.81 16.80 12.86
C GLU A 17 12.77 15.59 12.75
N GLU A 18 12.50 14.52 13.50
CA GLU A 18 13.32 13.31 13.49
C GLU A 18 12.86 12.25 12.48
N PHE A 19 11.97 12.59 11.56
CA PHE A 19 11.35 11.64 10.62
C PHE A 19 12.39 10.83 9.82
N ASP A 20 13.36 11.50 9.21
CA ASP A 20 14.38 10.85 8.39
C ASP A 20 15.29 9.95 9.24
N ARG A 21 15.74 10.45 10.38
CA ARG A 21 16.57 9.68 11.32
C ARG A 21 15.84 8.45 11.86
N PHE A 22 14.54 8.59 12.15
CA PHE A 22 13.71 7.47 12.59
C PHE A 22 13.67 6.35 11.56
N TRP A 23 13.44 6.69 10.28
CA TRP A 23 13.36 5.70 9.22
C TRP A 23 14.73 5.14 8.84
N GLU A 24 15.79 5.95 8.85
CA GLU A 24 17.16 5.48 8.67
C GLU A 24 17.52 4.42 9.73
N ALA A 25 17.27 4.70 11.00
CA ALA A 25 17.50 3.74 12.08
C ALA A 25 16.61 2.50 11.96
N THR A 26 15.36 2.68 11.49
CA THR A 26 14.43 1.57 11.31
C THR A 26 14.87 0.63 10.19
N LEU A 27 15.25 1.17 9.03
CA LEU A 27 15.75 0.39 7.90
C LEU A 27 17.09 -0.26 8.23
N GLY A 28 17.98 0.43 8.95
CA GLY A 28 19.23 -0.16 9.45
C GLY A 28 18.98 -1.38 10.33
N ALA A 29 18.00 -1.33 11.23
CA ALA A 29 17.61 -2.49 12.05
C ALA A 29 16.96 -3.61 11.20
N LEU A 30 16.26 -3.26 10.13
CA LEU A 30 15.73 -4.24 9.17
C LEU A 30 16.86 -4.89 8.38
N ASP A 31 17.90 -4.16 7.99
CA ASP A 31 19.07 -4.67 7.25
C ASP A 31 19.84 -5.73 8.06
N GLU A 32 19.86 -5.57 9.38
CA GLU A 32 20.46 -6.57 10.29
C GLU A 32 19.58 -7.83 10.45
N THR A 33 18.35 -7.82 9.95
CA THR A 33 17.40 -8.91 10.06
C THR A 33 17.47 -9.82 8.83
N ALA A 34 18.09 -11.00 8.98
CA ALA A 34 18.10 -11.99 7.90
C ALA A 34 16.65 -12.49 7.62
N PRO A 35 16.13 -12.35 6.40
CA PRO A 35 14.74 -12.71 6.10
C PRO A 35 14.50 -14.22 6.18
N GLY A 36 15.46 -15.06 5.79
CA GLY A 36 15.40 -16.52 5.85
C GLY A 36 14.08 -17.09 5.29
N PRO A 37 13.74 -16.84 4.01
CA PRO A 37 12.48 -17.29 3.46
C PRO A 37 12.39 -18.82 3.43
N VAL A 38 11.23 -19.35 3.88
CA VAL A 38 10.90 -20.78 3.82
C VAL A 38 9.68 -20.92 2.92
N LEU A 39 9.80 -21.78 1.92
CA LEU A 39 8.74 -22.08 0.97
C LEU A 39 8.18 -23.48 1.23
N ALA A 40 6.87 -23.63 1.14
CA ALA A 40 6.17 -24.90 1.18
C ALA A 40 5.24 -25.02 -0.03
N ARG A 41 5.55 -25.96 -0.95
CA ARG A 41 4.79 -26.17 -2.16
C ARG A 41 3.34 -26.57 -1.83
N GLU A 42 2.40 -25.94 -2.53
CA GLU A 42 0.98 -26.29 -2.55
C GLU A 42 0.57 -26.89 -3.90
N SER A 43 -0.65 -27.36 -3.99
CA SER A 43 -1.22 -27.79 -5.27
C SER A 43 -1.25 -26.64 -6.25
N SER A 44 -0.80 -26.89 -7.48
CA SER A 44 -0.84 -25.86 -8.53
C SER A 44 -2.29 -25.42 -8.81
N PRO A 45 -2.55 -24.12 -8.83
CA PRO A 45 -3.90 -23.60 -9.08
C PRO A 45 -4.27 -23.62 -10.58
N ALA A 46 -3.28 -23.73 -11.48
CA ALA A 46 -3.45 -23.81 -12.93
C ALA A 46 -2.18 -24.36 -13.59
N GLU A 47 -2.33 -24.88 -14.80
CA GLU A 47 -1.20 -25.36 -15.60
C GLU A 47 -0.19 -24.25 -15.87
N GLY A 48 1.09 -24.57 -15.78
CA GLY A 48 2.20 -23.62 -15.96
C GLY A 48 2.44 -22.66 -14.80
N LEU A 49 1.74 -22.85 -13.66
CA LEU A 49 1.92 -22.07 -12.44
C LEU A 49 2.33 -22.93 -11.28
N THR A 50 3.15 -22.39 -10.40
CA THR A 50 3.48 -22.96 -9.09
C THR A 50 2.98 -22.04 -7.99
N LEU A 51 2.42 -22.64 -6.92
CA LEU A 51 2.01 -21.94 -5.70
C LEU A 51 2.81 -22.46 -4.52
N ASP A 52 3.50 -21.56 -3.85
CA ASP A 52 4.18 -21.85 -2.60
C ASP A 52 3.63 -20.96 -1.47
N ARG A 53 3.35 -21.52 -0.30
CA ARG A 53 3.30 -20.71 0.91
C ARG A 53 4.71 -20.25 1.23
N ILE A 54 4.80 -18.99 1.66
CA ILE A 54 6.07 -18.42 2.08
C ILE A 54 5.97 -17.91 3.51
N GLN A 55 7.03 -18.08 4.26
CA GLN A 55 7.24 -17.38 5.53
C GLN A 55 8.64 -16.81 5.57
N PHE A 56 8.78 -15.61 6.11
CA PHE A 56 10.07 -14.94 6.29
C PHE A 56 10.09 -14.11 7.56
N THR A 57 11.28 -13.69 7.97
CA THR A 57 11.47 -12.84 9.15
C THR A 57 11.58 -11.38 8.75
N SER A 58 10.88 -10.51 9.45
CA SER A 58 10.89 -9.06 9.30
C SER A 58 11.33 -8.36 10.58
N LEU A 59 11.29 -7.03 10.61
CA LEU A 59 11.74 -6.18 11.70
C LEU A 59 11.29 -6.70 13.08
N GLY A 60 12.24 -6.76 14.01
CA GLY A 60 11.99 -7.25 15.37
C GLY A 60 11.71 -8.74 15.49
N GLY A 61 12.09 -9.54 14.48
CA GLY A 61 11.89 -10.98 14.47
C GLY A 61 10.46 -11.44 14.11
N ALA A 62 9.61 -10.53 13.64
CA ALA A 62 8.25 -10.87 13.27
C ALA A 62 8.22 -11.87 12.11
N ARG A 63 7.41 -12.94 12.26
CA ARG A 63 7.22 -13.96 11.21
C ARG A 63 6.07 -13.50 10.30
N ILE A 64 6.40 -13.28 9.04
CA ILE A 64 5.46 -12.84 8.03
C ILE A 64 5.11 -14.02 7.13
N ALA A 65 3.82 -14.26 6.97
CA ALA A 65 3.27 -15.27 6.08
C ALA A 65 2.79 -14.65 4.78
N GLY A 66 2.90 -15.43 3.71
CA GLY A 66 2.45 -15.01 2.40
C GLY A 66 2.34 -16.19 1.44
N TYR A 67 2.19 -15.89 0.18
CA TYR A 67 2.25 -16.85 -0.91
C TYR A 67 3.14 -16.32 -2.04
N LEU A 68 3.71 -17.23 -2.80
CA LEU A 68 4.42 -16.97 -4.02
C LEU A 68 3.76 -17.77 -5.15
N LEU A 69 3.18 -17.06 -6.10
CA LEU A 69 2.59 -17.64 -7.31
C LEU A 69 3.51 -17.30 -8.48
N ALA A 70 4.14 -18.31 -9.05
CA ALA A 70 5.17 -18.12 -10.07
C ALA A 70 4.88 -18.95 -11.32
N HIS A 71 5.19 -18.39 -12.50
CA HIS A 71 5.17 -19.14 -13.75
C HIS A 71 6.31 -20.16 -13.80
N ASP A 72 6.05 -21.26 -14.45
CA ASP A 72 7.09 -22.23 -14.81
C ASP A 72 7.97 -21.68 -15.96
N GLY A 73 9.15 -22.29 -16.11
CA GLY A 73 10.07 -21.93 -17.21
C GLY A 73 10.91 -20.65 -16.95
N PRO A 74 11.89 -20.39 -17.83
CA PRO A 74 12.90 -19.36 -17.63
C PRO A 74 12.51 -17.96 -18.17
N ALA A 75 11.39 -17.84 -18.89
CA ALA A 75 11.01 -16.56 -19.51
C ALA A 75 10.73 -15.49 -18.45
N PRO A 76 11.35 -14.31 -18.54
CA PRO A 76 11.08 -13.22 -17.60
C PRO A 76 9.62 -12.80 -17.64
N LYS A 77 9.07 -12.49 -16.46
CA LYS A 77 7.69 -12.01 -16.27
C LYS A 77 7.70 -10.83 -15.31
N PRO A 78 6.72 -9.91 -15.39
CA PRO A 78 6.54 -8.90 -14.36
C PRO A 78 6.38 -9.55 -12.98
N LEU A 79 6.99 -8.93 -11.96
CA LEU A 79 6.86 -9.34 -10.56
C LEU A 79 5.98 -8.34 -9.83
N VAL A 80 4.87 -8.79 -9.27
CA VAL A 80 3.98 -7.98 -8.44
C VAL A 80 4.13 -8.39 -6.98
N VAL A 81 4.43 -7.42 -6.11
CA VAL A 81 4.39 -7.61 -4.66
C VAL A 81 3.20 -6.85 -4.10
N HIS A 82 2.33 -7.51 -3.36
CA HIS A 82 1.12 -6.89 -2.83
C HIS A 82 0.80 -7.27 -1.39
N SER A 83 -0.11 -6.51 -0.81
CA SER A 83 -0.64 -6.74 0.53
C SER A 83 -2.14 -6.39 0.59
N HIS A 84 -2.78 -6.78 1.70
CA HIS A 84 -4.22 -6.67 1.91
C HIS A 84 -4.66 -5.35 2.56
N GLY A 85 -5.97 -5.10 2.59
CA GLY A 85 -6.61 -4.00 3.31
C GLY A 85 -6.64 -4.20 4.84
N TYR A 86 -7.14 -3.19 5.56
CA TYR A 86 -7.28 -3.22 7.03
C TYR A 86 -8.26 -4.31 7.47
N ASN A 87 -7.95 -4.99 8.59
CA ASN A 87 -8.76 -6.11 9.13
C ASN A 87 -9.05 -7.23 8.10
N SER A 88 -8.10 -7.49 7.21
CA SER A 88 -8.20 -8.48 6.16
C SER A 88 -6.99 -9.43 6.17
N GLN A 89 -6.87 -10.24 5.18
CA GLN A 89 -5.75 -11.12 4.88
C GLN A 89 -5.54 -11.18 3.37
N TYR A 90 -4.41 -11.74 2.93
CA TYR A 90 -4.19 -11.90 1.50
C TYR A 90 -5.15 -12.90 0.87
N ASP A 91 -5.54 -12.60 -0.36
CA ASP A 91 -6.10 -13.55 -1.31
C ASP A 91 -5.04 -13.90 -2.36
N VAL A 92 -5.09 -15.13 -2.87
CA VAL A 92 -4.20 -15.55 -3.96
C VAL A 92 -4.69 -14.95 -5.26
N MET A 93 -3.96 -13.97 -5.77
CA MET A 93 -4.33 -13.19 -6.98
C MET A 93 -4.05 -14.01 -8.25
N LEU A 94 -4.81 -15.10 -8.43
CA LEU A 94 -4.63 -16.00 -9.57
C LEU A 94 -4.82 -15.28 -10.92
N HIS A 95 -5.76 -14.34 -11.00
CA HIS A 95 -6.02 -13.59 -12.23
C HIS A 95 -4.82 -12.71 -12.64
N TRP A 96 -4.02 -12.19 -11.71
CA TRP A 96 -2.79 -11.46 -12.06
C TRP A 96 -1.71 -12.40 -12.62
N ALA A 97 -1.61 -13.62 -12.05
CA ALA A 97 -0.71 -14.62 -12.63
C ALA A 97 -1.21 -15.06 -14.01
N GLN A 98 -2.50 -15.26 -14.20
CA GLN A 98 -3.08 -15.56 -15.52
C GLN A 98 -2.87 -14.42 -16.53
N ALA A 99 -2.78 -13.17 -16.06
CA ALA A 99 -2.38 -12.03 -16.88
C ALA A 99 -0.87 -12.00 -17.20
N GLY A 100 -0.09 -12.94 -16.66
CA GLY A 100 1.32 -13.12 -17.00
C GLY A 100 2.33 -12.66 -15.94
N CYS A 101 1.90 -12.35 -14.70
CA CYS A 101 2.78 -11.88 -13.64
C CYS A 101 3.26 -13.01 -12.72
N HIS A 102 4.46 -12.89 -12.14
CA HIS A 102 4.78 -13.52 -10.87
C HIS A 102 4.14 -12.68 -9.76
N VAL A 103 3.58 -13.32 -8.73
CA VAL A 103 2.88 -12.59 -7.66
C VAL A 103 3.36 -13.07 -6.28
N LEU A 104 3.80 -12.14 -5.44
CA LEU A 104 4.03 -12.36 -4.02
C LEU A 104 3.05 -11.54 -3.21
N GLY A 105 2.21 -12.18 -2.42
CA GLY A 105 1.29 -11.54 -1.49
C GLY A 105 1.60 -11.88 -0.05
N ILE A 106 1.41 -10.92 0.86
CA ILE A 106 1.69 -11.10 2.29
C ILE A 106 0.49 -10.73 3.17
N ASP A 107 0.40 -11.37 4.33
CA ASP A 107 -0.32 -10.84 5.48
C ASP A 107 0.62 -9.98 6.32
N PHE A 108 0.22 -8.75 6.65
CA PHE A 108 0.97 -7.94 7.60
C PHE A 108 0.98 -8.59 8.99
N ARG A 109 2.02 -8.30 9.79
CA ARG A 109 2.10 -8.73 11.20
C ARG A 109 0.79 -8.46 11.94
N GLY A 110 0.31 -9.43 12.69
CA GLY A 110 -0.94 -9.35 13.46
C GLY A 110 -2.21 -9.57 12.65
N PHE A 111 -2.13 -9.78 11.33
CA PHE A 111 -3.26 -10.15 10.49
C PHE A 111 -3.10 -11.56 9.90
N GLY A 112 -4.22 -12.14 9.52
CA GLY A 112 -4.31 -13.37 8.76
C GLY A 112 -3.43 -14.50 9.31
N ARG A 113 -2.46 -14.93 8.50
CA ARG A 113 -1.54 -16.02 8.80
C ARG A 113 -0.18 -15.55 9.35
N SER A 114 0.01 -14.21 9.51
CA SER A 114 1.20 -13.64 10.13
C SER A 114 1.03 -13.54 11.64
N PRO A 115 1.48 -14.54 12.39
CA PRO A 115 1.20 -14.63 13.82
C PRO A 115 2.05 -13.65 14.63
N GLY A 116 1.70 -13.52 15.88
CA GLY A 116 2.71 -13.28 16.90
C GLY A 116 2.85 -11.87 17.43
N GLN A 117 2.05 -10.91 17.05
CA GLN A 117 1.97 -9.68 17.83
C GLN A 117 0.65 -9.61 18.58
N SER A 118 0.71 -9.50 19.91
CA SER A 118 -0.48 -9.21 20.72
C SER A 118 -0.99 -7.83 20.32
N LEU A 119 -2.20 -7.79 19.81
CA LEU A 119 -2.84 -6.52 19.42
C LEU A 119 -3.37 -5.80 20.66
N ALA A 120 -3.32 -4.48 20.62
CA ALA A 120 -3.90 -3.66 21.69
C ALA A 120 -5.41 -3.87 21.77
N PRO A 121 -5.98 -3.88 22.99
CA PRO A 121 -7.42 -3.80 23.14
C PRO A 121 -7.95 -2.56 22.41
N GLY A 122 -8.95 -2.73 21.59
CA GLY A 122 -9.56 -1.61 20.87
C GLY A 122 -9.16 -1.46 19.41
N GLY A 123 -8.09 -2.09 18.93
CA GLY A 123 -7.81 -2.15 17.52
C GLY A 123 -6.33 -2.25 17.13
N TYR A 124 -6.11 -2.65 15.88
CA TYR A 124 -4.79 -2.86 15.32
C TYR A 124 -3.93 -1.59 15.36
N VAL A 125 -4.47 -0.47 14.87
CA VAL A 125 -3.73 0.81 14.77
C VAL A 125 -3.32 1.37 16.13
N LEU A 126 -3.96 0.92 17.22
CA LEU A 126 -3.64 1.32 18.58
C LEU A 126 -2.46 0.56 19.19
N THR A 127 -1.99 -0.50 18.53
CA THR A 127 -0.88 -1.30 19.06
C THR A 127 0.42 -0.52 19.03
N GLY A 128 0.94 -0.18 20.22
CA GLY A 128 2.16 0.61 20.39
C GLY A 128 2.02 2.07 19.97
N ILE A 129 0.82 2.63 20.00
CA ILE A 129 0.54 4.01 19.55
C ILE A 129 1.24 5.09 20.40
N GLU A 130 1.76 4.72 21.54
CA GLU A 130 2.44 5.64 22.48
C GLU A 130 3.75 6.20 21.92
N SER A 131 4.39 5.50 20.99
CA SER A 131 5.61 5.99 20.34
C SER A 131 5.76 5.42 18.91
N PRO A 132 6.41 6.14 18.00
CA PRO A 132 6.66 5.65 16.64
C PRO A 132 7.54 4.38 16.64
N GLN A 133 8.42 4.20 17.64
CA GLN A 133 9.30 3.04 17.78
C GLN A 133 8.53 1.75 18.08
N THR A 134 7.44 1.85 18.84
CA THR A 134 6.61 0.70 19.27
C THR A 134 5.40 0.48 18.38
N SER A 135 5.02 1.47 17.56
CA SER A 135 3.86 1.40 16.69
C SER A 135 3.91 0.21 15.74
N ILE A 136 2.82 -0.54 15.69
CA ILE A 136 2.66 -1.67 14.75
C ILE A 136 2.78 -1.22 13.29
N LEU A 137 2.44 0.04 13.00
CA LEU A 137 2.55 0.61 11.64
C LEU A 137 4.00 0.65 11.15
N ARG A 138 4.98 0.96 12.04
CA ARG A 138 6.40 0.86 11.74
C ARG A 138 6.75 -0.53 11.21
N GLY A 139 6.25 -1.54 11.92
CA GLY A 139 6.47 -2.92 11.54
C GLY A 139 5.79 -3.30 10.23
N ALA A 140 4.55 -2.86 10.01
CA ALA A 140 3.81 -3.16 8.78
C ALA A 140 4.50 -2.56 7.54
N VAL A 141 5.03 -1.34 7.61
CA VAL A 141 5.84 -0.77 6.53
C VAL A 141 7.07 -1.64 6.25
N CYS A 142 7.79 -2.05 7.31
CA CYS A 142 8.97 -2.92 7.18
C CYS A 142 8.61 -4.31 6.63
N ASP A 143 7.42 -4.84 6.91
CA ASP A 143 6.97 -6.13 6.37
C ASP A 143 6.88 -6.09 4.85
N LEU A 144 6.37 -5.00 4.28
CA LEU A 144 6.28 -4.85 2.84
C LEU A 144 7.65 -4.55 2.20
N VAL A 145 8.51 -3.77 2.84
CA VAL A 145 9.91 -3.59 2.41
C VAL A 145 10.61 -4.95 2.35
N GLN A 146 10.51 -5.75 3.40
CA GLN A 146 11.14 -7.07 3.46
C GLN A 146 10.54 -8.04 2.45
N ALA A 147 9.22 -8.00 2.23
CA ALA A 147 8.56 -8.82 1.20
C ALA A 147 9.12 -8.56 -0.19
N ARG A 148 9.35 -7.28 -0.53
CA ARG A 148 9.97 -6.89 -1.81
C ARG A 148 11.39 -7.42 -1.95
N ARG A 149 12.20 -7.32 -0.90
CA ARG A 149 13.57 -7.86 -0.86
C ARG A 149 13.57 -9.38 -1.02
N VAL A 150 12.65 -10.07 -0.36
CA VAL A 150 12.46 -11.52 -0.49
C VAL A 150 12.03 -11.88 -1.90
N ALA A 151 11.05 -11.19 -2.48
CA ALA A 151 10.61 -11.41 -3.85
C ALA A 151 11.77 -11.24 -4.85
N ALA A 152 12.54 -10.16 -4.70
CA ALA A 152 13.71 -9.90 -5.53
C ALA A 152 14.79 -10.98 -5.40
N SER A 153 15.01 -11.51 -4.18
CA SER A 153 15.98 -12.58 -3.94
C SER A 153 15.57 -13.91 -4.58
N LEU A 154 14.28 -14.20 -4.61
CA LEU A 154 13.73 -15.45 -5.14
C LEU A 154 13.52 -15.42 -6.64
N LEU A 155 13.03 -14.31 -7.17
CA LEU A 155 12.58 -14.18 -8.55
C LEU A 155 13.20 -13.00 -9.33
N GLY A 156 14.06 -12.17 -8.73
CA GLY A 156 14.60 -10.98 -9.38
C GLY A 156 15.30 -11.27 -10.72
N TRP A 157 15.99 -12.39 -10.83
CA TRP A 157 16.64 -12.85 -12.06
C TRP A 157 15.64 -13.27 -13.17
N ARG A 158 14.37 -13.49 -12.82
CA ARG A 158 13.26 -13.85 -13.72
C ARG A 158 12.24 -12.71 -13.86
N ALA A 159 12.42 -11.59 -13.18
CA ALA A 159 11.53 -10.45 -13.29
C ALA A 159 11.92 -9.57 -14.49
N SER A 160 10.95 -9.27 -15.36
CA SER A 160 11.12 -8.26 -16.43
C SER A 160 10.90 -6.85 -15.91
N SER A 161 10.10 -6.69 -14.87
CA SER A 161 9.79 -5.47 -14.14
C SER A 161 9.31 -5.80 -12.75
N SER A 162 9.26 -4.81 -11.85
CA SER A 162 8.75 -4.94 -10.49
C SER A 162 7.65 -3.92 -10.21
N THR A 163 6.51 -4.39 -9.72
CA THR A 163 5.37 -3.55 -9.33
C THR A 163 5.06 -3.78 -7.85
N VAL A 164 4.81 -2.70 -7.12
CA VAL A 164 4.25 -2.74 -5.77
C VAL A 164 2.81 -2.29 -5.83
N TYR A 165 1.91 -3.15 -5.38
CA TYR A 165 0.47 -2.87 -5.37
C TYR A 165 -0.08 -2.86 -3.95
N GLY A 166 -0.99 -1.92 -3.67
CA GLY A 166 -1.78 -1.92 -2.45
C GLY A 166 -3.08 -1.13 -2.56
N PHE A 167 -4.10 -1.62 -1.85
CA PHE A 167 -5.39 -0.95 -1.74
C PHE A 167 -5.66 -0.60 -0.27
N SER A 168 -6.27 0.58 0.00
CA SER A 168 -6.65 1.03 1.34
C SER A 168 -5.45 1.05 2.30
N PHE A 169 -5.43 0.21 3.34
CA PHE A 169 -4.30 0.02 4.24
C PHE A 169 -3.05 -0.44 3.47
N GLY A 170 -3.21 -1.45 2.60
CA GLY A 170 -2.14 -1.90 1.73
C GLY A 170 -1.62 -0.79 0.82
N GLY A 171 -2.50 0.11 0.35
CA GLY A 171 -2.13 1.27 -0.45
C GLY A 171 -1.25 2.27 0.30
N ALA A 172 -1.57 2.55 1.57
CA ALA A 172 -0.73 3.37 2.42
C ALA A 172 0.64 2.72 2.67
N MET A 173 0.66 1.41 2.96
CA MET A 173 1.92 0.67 3.16
C MET A 173 2.75 0.61 1.87
N ALA A 174 2.13 0.42 0.70
CA ALA A 174 2.80 0.43 -0.60
C ALA A 174 3.46 1.78 -0.89
N LEU A 175 2.75 2.88 -0.62
CA LEU A 175 3.27 4.24 -0.74
C LEU A 175 4.47 4.46 0.19
N MET A 176 4.33 4.14 1.48
CA MET A 176 5.37 4.34 2.49
C MET A 176 6.61 3.49 2.19
N ALA A 177 6.43 2.20 1.94
CA ALA A 177 7.54 1.28 1.64
C ALA A 177 8.30 1.68 0.37
N SER A 178 7.59 2.13 -0.67
CA SER A 178 8.21 2.55 -1.93
C SER A 178 8.91 3.90 -1.84
N ALA A 179 8.44 4.79 -0.97
CA ALA A 179 9.10 6.07 -0.70
C ALA A 179 10.39 5.90 0.12
N LEU A 180 10.43 4.91 1.02
CA LEU A 180 11.58 4.63 1.88
C LEU A 180 12.66 3.81 1.16
N GLU A 181 12.26 2.90 0.28
CA GLU A 181 13.17 2.06 -0.51
C GLU A 181 12.71 2.04 -1.98
N PRO A 182 13.15 3.02 -2.79
CA PRO A 182 12.80 3.09 -4.20
C PRO A 182 13.47 1.94 -4.97
N ALA A 183 12.70 0.96 -5.41
CA ALA A 183 13.19 -0.17 -6.20
C ALA A 183 12.08 -0.80 -7.06
N ALA A 184 10.94 -0.12 -7.22
CA ALA A 184 9.86 -0.58 -8.07
C ALA A 184 9.85 0.21 -9.38
N ASP A 185 9.57 -0.48 -10.49
CA ASP A 185 9.38 0.14 -11.81
C ASP A 185 7.99 0.80 -11.91
N LEU A 186 7.04 0.34 -11.08
CA LEU A 186 5.69 0.90 -10.98
C LEU A 186 5.17 0.74 -9.53
N VAL A 187 4.56 1.80 -8.99
CA VAL A 187 3.84 1.77 -7.72
C VAL A 187 2.36 2.01 -7.99
N VAL A 188 1.53 1.04 -7.64
CA VAL A 188 0.08 1.09 -7.84
C VAL A 188 -0.62 1.23 -6.50
N ILE A 189 -1.39 2.28 -6.35
CA ILE A 189 -2.00 2.65 -5.09
C ILE A 189 -3.50 2.87 -5.31
N GLY A 190 -4.34 1.99 -4.74
CA GLY A 190 -5.79 2.19 -4.72
C GLY A 190 -6.22 2.77 -3.38
N GLN A 191 -6.89 3.91 -3.39
CA GLN A 191 -7.54 4.52 -2.22
C GLN A 191 -6.72 4.46 -0.91
N PRO A 192 -5.47 4.98 -0.86
CA PRO A 192 -4.58 4.83 0.29
C PRO A 192 -5.15 5.52 1.53
N THR A 193 -5.15 4.80 2.66
CA THR A 193 -5.48 5.38 3.96
C THR A 193 -4.28 6.11 4.59
N PHE A 194 -4.40 6.56 5.81
CA PHE A 194 -3.36 7.26 6.57
C PHE A 194 -2.81 8.51 5.87
N GLY A 195 -3.65 9.23 5.13
CA GLY A 195 -3.32 10.55 4.62
C GLY A 195 -4.05 11.64 5.39
N TRP A 196 -3.31 12.68 5.81
CA TRP A 196 -3.86 13.83 6.53
C TRP A 196 -4.71 13.44 7.74
N HIS A 197 -4.09 12.77 8.69
CA HIS A 197 -4.75 12.17 9.85
C HIS A 197 -5.78 13.08 10.54
N LYS A 198 -5.45 14.36 10.78
CA LYS A 198 -6.35 15.31 11.46
C LYS A 198 -7.69 15.47 10.74
N GLU A 199 -7.67 15.55 9.41
CA GLU A 199 -8.90 15.70 8.62
C GLU A 199 -9.60 14.35 8.43
N ARG A 200 -8.84 13.29 8.15
CA ARG A 200 -9.39 11.95 8.00
C ARG A 200 -10.21 11.51 9.20
N LEU A 201 -9.72 11.73 10.43
CA LEU A 201 -10.42 11.40 11.67
C LEU A 201 -11.71 12.20 11.86
N ARG A 202 -11.80 13.40 11.29
CA ARG A 202 -13.03 14.20 11.32
C ARG A 202 -14.07 13.74 10.28
N LEU A 203 -13.60 13.22 9.15
CA LEU A 203 -14.43 12.86 8.00
C LEU A 203 -14.94 11.42 8.04
N SER A 204 -14.20 10.49 8.67
CA SER A 204 -14.57 9.08 8.71
C SER A 204 -14.73 8.57 10.14
N GLN A 205 -15.77 7.74 10.33
CA GLN A 205 -16.06 7.00 11.57
C GLN A 205 -15.95 5.48 11.33
N LEU A 206 -15.29 5.04 10.26
CA LEU A 206 -15.18 3.65 9.85
C LEU A 206 -13.72 3.17 9.86
N GLY A 207 -13.54 1.85 9.86
CA GLY A 207 -12.21 1.22 9.83
C GLY A 207 -11.29 1.74 10.95
N SER A 208 -10.02 1.99 10.63
CA SER A 208 -9.03 2.49 11.60
C SER A 208 -9.37 3.88 12.17
N SER A 209 -10.17 4.69 11.46
CA SER A 209 -10.63 5.99 12.00
C SER A 209 -11.56 5.82 13.18
N MET A 210 -12.41 4.79 13.18
CA MET A 210 -13.31 4.48 14.32
C MET A 210 -12.51 4.12 15.58
N GLU A 211 -11.47 3.29 15.42
CA GLU A 211 -10.60 2.89 16.55
C GLU A 211 -9.88 4.11 17.14
N LEU A 212 -9.29 4.94 16.29
CA LEU A 212 -8.58 6.15 16.70
C LEU A 212 -9.52 7.19 17.33
N ASN A 213 -10.69 7.43 16.73
CA ASN A 213 -11.68 8.39 17.26
C ASN A 213 -12.16 7.97 18.65
N ARG A 214 -12.41 6.66 18.86
CA ARG A 214 -12.76 6.15 20.19
C ARG A 214 -11.61 6.34 21.17
N TYR A 215 -10.38 5.99 20.78
CA TYR A 215 -9.19 6.16 21.62
C TYR A 215 -9.01 7.63 22.04
N PHE A 216 -9.09 8.58 21.11
CA PHE A 216 -8.94 10.01 21.43
C PHE A 216 -10.11 10.58 22.24
N ALA A 217 -11.31 10.03 22.13
CA ALA A 217 -12.43 10.40 22.99
C ALA A 217 -12.23 9.95 24.45
N GLU A 218 -11.58 8.80 24.64
CA GLU A 218 -11.25 8.25 25.96
C GLU A 218 -9.95 8.85 26.54
N HIS A 219 -9.03 9.35 25.68
CA HIS A 219 -7.71 9.88 26.03
C HIS A 219 -7.47 11.25 25.37
N PRO A 220 -8.24 12.29 25.73
CA PRO A 220 -8.17 13.59 25.04
C PRO A 220 -6.81 14.30 25.20
N GLU A 221 -6.02 13.93 26.22
CA GLU A 221 -4.67 14.46 26.50
C GLU A 221 -3.56 13.75 25.74
N SER A 222 -3.86 12.72 24.95
CA SER A 222 -2.85 11.87 24.31
C SER A 222 -2.19 12.54 23.09
N ALA A 223 -1.41 13.60 23.35
CA ALA A 223 -0.60 14.24 22.31
C ALA A 223 0.45 13.28 21.70
N ALA A 224 0.99 12.36 22.49
CA ALA A 224 1.97 11.37 22.03
C ALA A 224 1.42 10.48 20.92
N ALA A 225 0.16 10.04 21.03
CA ALA A 225 -0.47 9.23 20.00
C ALA A 225 -0.63 10.00 18.67
N LEU A 226 -0.99 11.28 18.72
CA LEU A 226 -1.05 12.13 17.52
C LEU A 226 0.34 12.32 16.90
N GLN A 227 1.36 12.54 17.72
CA GLN A 227 2.75 12.64 17.26
C GLN A 227 3.22 11.32 16.62
N THR A 228 2.85 10.18 17.19
CA THR A 228 3.16 8.87 16.62
C THR A 228 2.51 8.73 15.25
N LEU A 229 1.23 9.09 15.10
CA LEU A 229 0.54 9.02 13.81
C LEU A 229 1.17 9.91 12.74
N ASP A 230 1.77 11.05 13.12
CA ASP A 230 2.46 11.92 12.17
C ASP A 230 3.66 11.23 11.49
N TYR A 231 4.30 10.23 12.12
CA TYR A 231 5.33 9.40 11.48
C TYR A 231 4.79 8.46 10.41
N PHE A 232 3.49 8.22 10.37
CA PHE A 232 2.81 7.33 9.44
C PHE A 232 1.73 8.05 8.63
N ASP A 233 1.89 9.35 8.40
CA ASP A 233 1.03 10.11 7.51
C ASP A 233 1.55 10.04 6.06
N SER A 234 0.76 9.46 5.16
CA SER A 234 1.09 9.31 3.74
C SER A 234 1.50 10.62 3.06
N LEU A 235 1.06 11.78 3.59
CA LEU A 235 1.46 13.10 3.08
C LEU A 235 2.97 13.33 3.12
N HIS A 236 3.68 12.71 4.06
CA HIS A 236 5.13 12.91 4.22
C HIS A 236 5.95 12.04 3.30
N TYR A 237 5.37 10.96 2.81
CA TYR A 237 6.02 10.01 1.90
C TYR A 237 5.75 10.33 0.43
N ALA A 238 4.58 10.85 0.11
CA ALA A 238 4.17 11.12 -1.27
C ALA A 238 5.21 11.91 -2.09
N PRO A 239 5.82 13.02 -1.57
CA PRO A 239 6.82 13.76 -2.34
C PRO A 239 8.17 13.05 -2.49
N ARG A 240 8.36 11.91 -1.79
CA ARG A 240 9.61 11.12 -1.79
C ARG A 240 9.58 9.97 -2.80
N LEU A 241 8.43 9.70 -3.41
CA LEU A 241 8.32 8.67 -4.44
C LEU A 241 9.09 9.11 -5.69
N SER A 242 9.99 8.25 -6.14
CA SER A 242 10.77 8.46 -7.37
C SER A 242 10.32 7.53 -8.51
N SER A 243 9.61 6.45 -8.18
CA SER A 243 9.04 5.53 -9.16
C SER A 243 7.78 6.13 -9.80
N PRO A 244 7.42 5.71 -11.02
CA PRO A 244 6.10 5.96 -11.60
C PRO A 244 4.98 5.49 -10.67
N VAL A 245 3.92 6.30 -10.53
CA VAL A 245 2.79 6.03 -9.65
C VAL A 245 1.48 6.03 -10.42
N MET A 246 0.70 4.97 -10.27
CA MET A 246 -0.70 4.94 -10.69
C MET A 246 -1.59 4.95 -9.46
N LEU A 247 -2.38 6.03 -9.30
CA LEU A 247 -3.23 6.26 -8.14
C LEU A 247 -4.71 6.19 -8.51
N GLY A 248 -5.47 5.30 -7.86
CA GLY A 248 -6.92 5.23 -7.92
C GLY A 248 -7.56 5.98 -6.75
N ILE A 249 -8.57 6.81 -7.01
CA ILE A 249 -9.32 7.58 -6.02
C ILE A 249 -10.82 7.29 -6.16
N GLY A 250 -11.42 6.61 -5.18
CA GLY A 250 -12.85 6.44 -5.04
C GLY A 250 -13.49 7.73 -4.50
N LEU A 251 -14.38 8.33 -5.31
CA LEU A 251 -14.95 9.63 -4.98
C LEU A 251 -16.05 9.55 -3.92
N ASP A 252 -16.75 8.43 -3.85
CA ASP A 252 -17.88 8.17 -2.95
C ASP A 252 -17.47 7.34 -1.71
N ASP A 253 -16.17 7.25 -1.46
CA ASP A 253 -15.61 6.42 -0.37
C ASP A 253 -15.86 7.05 1.00
N ASP A 254 -16.55 6.32 1.88
CA ASP A 254 -16.91 6.72 3.23
C ASP A 254 -15.94 6.18 4.31
N VAL A 255 -15.12 5.19 3.97
CA VAL A 255 -14.10 4.61 4.86
C VAL A 255 -12.81 5.40 4.78
N VAL A 256 -12.34 5.65 3.54
CA VAL A 256 -11.17 6.49 3.26
C VAL A 256 -11.63 7.71 2.47
N PRO A 257 -11.90 8.84 3.13
CA PRO A 257 -12.46 10.01 2.47
C PRO A 257 -11.60 10.47 1.28
N SER A 258 -12.21 10.60 0.10
CA SER A 258 -11.54 11.04 -1.13
C SER A 258 -10.71 12.31 -0.94
N ARG A 259 -11.16 13.22 -0.07
CA ARG A 259 -10.43 14.45 0.25
C ARG A 259 -9.04 14.19 0.85
N SER A 260 -8.89 13.16 1.70
CA SER A 260 -7.58 12.79 2.24
C SER A 260 -6.67 12.17 1.18
N VAL A 261 -7.23 11.41 0.24
CA VAL A 261 -6.48 10.83 -0.88
C VAL A 261 -6.07 11.91 -1.89
N ILE A 262 -6.92 12.88 -2.17
CA ILE A 262 -6.59 14.05 -3.00
C ILE A 262 -5.44 14.85 -2.39
N ALA A 263 -5.40 14.97 -1.06
CA ALA A 263 -4.28 15.62 -0.38
C ALA A 263 -2.96 14.87 -0.61
N ILE A 264 -2.97 13.53 -0.62
CA ILE A 264 -1.81 12.70 -0.99
C ILE A 264 -1.46 12.92 -2.46
N ALA A 265 -2.45 12.84 -3.35
CA ALA A 265 -2.29 12.99 -4.79
C ALA A 265 -1.58 14.30 -5.19
N ASN A 266 -1.93 15.39 -4.51
CA ASN A 266 -1.35 16.70 -4.76
C ASN A 266 0.09 16.88 -4.24
N ARG A 267 0.60 15.89 -3.51
CA ARG A 267 2.00 15.82 -3.06
C ARG A 267 2.86 14.83 -3.84
N LEU A 268 2.24 13.98 -4.65
CA LEU A 268 2.98 13.08 -5.54
C LEU A 268 3.70 13.86 -6.65
N PRO A 269 4.87 13.38 -7.12
CA PRO A 269 5.58 13.98 -8.25
C PRO A 269 4.71 13.95 -9.51
N ALA A 270 4.25 15.10 -9.97
CA ALA A 270 3.28 15.21 -11.06
C ALA A 270 3.78 14.59 -12.37
N ALA A 271 5.08 14.72 -12.65
CA ALA A 271 5.71 14.24 -13.89
C ALA A 271 5.77 12.71 -14.02
N SER A 272 5.54 11.96 -12.93
CA SER A 272 5.57 10.50 -12.88
C SER A 272 4.33 9.91 -12.21
N THR A 273 3.22 10.63 -12.19
CA THR A 273 1.99 10.18 -11.53
C THR A 273 0.79 10.28 -12.46
N GLU A 274 0.10 9.15 -12.62
CA GLU A 274 -1.23 9.11 -13.23
C GLU A 274 -2.32 8.88 -12.17
N ILE A 275 -3.42 9.61 -12.27
CA ILE A 275 -4.53 9.55 -11.33
C ILE A 275 -5.79 9.11 -12.07
N ARG A 276 -6.51 8.17 -11.45
CA ARG A 276 -7.84 7.71 -11.88
C ARG A 276 -8.86 8.07 -10.81
N PHE A 277 -9.82 8.92 -11.17
CA PHE A 277 -10.98 9.21 -10.32
C PHE A 277 -12.11 8.24 -10.67
N LEU A 278 -12.57 7.50 -9.67
CA LEU A 278 -13.59 6.47 -9.82
C LEU A 278 -14.81 6.85 -9.00
N PRO A 279 -16.03 6.92 -9.59
CA PRO A 279 -17.24 7.23 -8.85
C PRO A 279 -17.75 6.00 -8.08
N VAL A 280 -16.95 5.50 -7.14
CA VAL A 280 -17.20 4.29 -6.36
C VAL A 280 -16.97 4.53 -4.89
N ALA A 281 -17.64 3.73 -4.05
CA ALA A 281 -17.40 3.62 -2.61
C ALA A 281 -16.20 2.69 -2.32
N HIS A 282 -15.88 2.52 -1.03
CA HIS A 282 -14.75 1.69 -0.59
C HIS A 282 -14.94 0.21 -0.89
N SER A 283 -16.14 -0.30 -0.65
CA SER A 283 -16.51 -1.70 -0.81
C SER A 283 -18.02 -1.83 -1.05
N ALA A 284 -18.43 -3.01 -1.55
CA ALA A 284 -19.84 -3.34 -1.79
C ALA A 284 -20.59 -2.33 -2.69
N ASP A 285 -19.88 -1.68 -3.62
CA ASP A 285 -20.46 -0.77 -4.60
C ASP A 285 -20.85 -1.58 -5.85
N PRO A 286 -22.07 -1.43 -6.39
CA PRO A 286 -22.47 -2.07 -7.65
C PRO A 286 -21.58 -1.65 -8.85
N ARG A 287 -20.78 -0.58 -8.70
CA ARG A 287 -19.81 -0.08 -9.69
C ARG A 287 -18.38 -0.58 -9.42
N GLU A 288 -18.20 -1.61 -8.58
CA GLU A 288 -16.86 -2.17 -8.24
C GLU A 288 -16.08 -2.64 -9.48
N SER A 289 -16.75 -2.91 -10.60
CA SER A 289 -16.11 -3.21 -11.89
C SER A 289 -15.12 -2.10 -12.33
N LEU A 290 -15.30 -0.86 -11.89
CA LEU A 290 -14.36 0.22 -12.18
C LEU A 290 -13.00 0.02 -11.49
N TRP A 291 -12.95 -0.66 -10.34
CA TRP A 291 -11.68 -1.09 -9.75
C TRP A 291 -11.03 -2.21 -10.58
N ALA A 292 -11.82 -3.11 -11.16
CA ALA A 292 -11.30 -4.12 -12.10
C ALA A 292 -10.74 -3.47 -13.38
N ASP A 293 -11.35 -2.41 -13.89
CA ASP A 293 -10.81 -1.63 -15.02
C ASP A 293 -9.48 -0.96 -14.63
N PHE A 294 -9.39 -0.39 -13.44
CA PHE A 294 -8.14 0.15 -12.89
C PHE A 294 -7.05 -0.94 -12.80
N ASP A 295 -7.42 -2.13 -12.33
CA ASP A 295 -6.50 -3.26 -12.25
C ASP A 295 -6.03 -3.71 -13.65
N ASN A 296 -6.89 -3.75 -14.64
CA ASN A 296 -6.51 -4.08 -16.02
C ASN A 296 -5.53 -3.05 -16.61
N GLU A 297 -5.71 -1.76 -16.31
CA GLU A 297 -4.80 -0.71 -16.79
C GLU A 297 -3.40 -0.88 -16.21
N TRP A 298 -3.25 -1.03 -14.89
CA TRP A 298 -1.91 -1.16 -14.31
C TRP A 298 -1.25 -2.51 -14.64
N LEU A 299 -2.02 -3.59 -14.81
CA LEU A 299 -1.49 -4.88 -15.26
C LEU A 299 -0.88 -4.76 -16.66
N ALA A 300 -1.50 -3.98 -17.55
CA ALA A 300 -0.93 -3.68 -18.86
C ALA A 300 0.40 -2.92 -18.71
N LEU A 301 0.47 -1.89 -17.86
CA LEU A 301 1.71 -1.15 -17.60
C LEU A 301 2.81 -2.05 -17.00
N ALA A 302 2.46 -2.94 -16.07
CA ALA A 302 3.42 -3.89 -15.49
C ALA A 302 3.99 -4.84 -16.53
N ARG A 303 3.18 -5.31 -17.48
CA ARG A 303 3.54 -6.25 -18.53
C ARG A 303 4.29 -5.59 -19.67
N ASP A 304 3.78 -4.48 -20.17
CA ASP A 304 4.25 -3.85 -21.42
C ASP A 304 5.30 -2.76 -21.15
N GLY A 305 5.51 -2.39 -19.88
CA GLY A 305 6.39 -1.32 -19.43
C GLY A 305 5.65 0.00 -19.27
N VAL A 306 6.19 0.84 -18.40
CA VAL A 306 5.71 2.21 -18.20
C VAL A 306 6.21 3.07 -19.37
N PRO A 307 5.34 3.74 -20.15
CA PRO A 307 5.77 4.53 -21.29
C PRO A 307 6.50 5.82 -20.87
N ASP A 308 7.37 6.35 -21.76
CA ASP A 308 8.17 7.55 -21.48
C ASP A 308 7.34 8.80 -21.21
N ASP A 309 6.11 8.85 -21.72
CA ASP A 309 5.16 9.95 -21.52
C ASP A 309 4.21 9.73 -20.32
N PHE A 310 4.43 8.70 -19.51
CA PHE A 310 3.65 8.43 -18.31
C PHE A 310 3.69 9.64 -17.36
N GLY A 311 2.53 10.01 -16.85
CA GLY A 311 2.38 11.17 -15.97
C GLY A 311 2.34 12.52 -16.70
N THR A 312 2.61 12.58 -18.02
CA THR A 312 2.54 13.82 -18.80
C THR A 312 1.12 14.14 -19.28
N ALA A 313 0.24 13.14 -19.33
CA ALA A 313 -1.15 13.36 -19.70
C ALA A 313 -1.85 14.25 -18.65
N PRO A 314 -2.68 15.23 -19.06
CA PRO A 314 -3.45 16.01 -18.11
C PRO A 314 -4.25 15.04 -17.22
N ARG A 315 -4.29 15.32 -15.91
CA ARG A 315 -5.01 14.50 -14.91
C ARG A 315 -6.39 14.16 -15.47
N ARG A 316 -6.56 12.93 -15.98
CA ARG A 316 -7.75 12.59 -16.74
C ARG A 316 -8.91 12.29 -15.80
N LEU A 317 -9.95 13.12 -15.87
CA LEU A 317 -11.32 12.78 -15.49
C LEU A 317 -12.01 11.81 -16.47
N GLY A 318 -11.23 11.15 -17.33
CA GLY A 318 -11.75 10.38 -18.46
C GLY A 318 -12.71 9.23 -18.11
N THR A 319 -12.79 8.85 -16.83
CA THR A 319 -13.76 7.85 -16.36
C THR A 319 -15.06 8.50 -15.84
N ILE A 320 -15.02 9.77 -15.42
CA ILE A 320 -16.22 10.47 -14.93
C ILE A 320 -17.18 10.78 -16.07
N GLU A 321 -16.68 11.17 -17.23
CA GLU A 321 -17.55 11.48 -18.41
C GLU A 321 -18.30 10.23 -18.90
N ARG A 322 -17.74 9.03 -18.76
CA ARG A 322 -18.44 7.78 -19.13
C ARG A 322 -19.43 7.29 -18.08
N ALA A 323 -19.27 7.68 -16.83
CA ALA A 323 -20.15 7.25 -15.73
C ALA A 323 -21.35 8.18 -15.50
N ILE A 324 -21.34 9.39 -16.10
CA ILE A 324 -22.43 10.38 -16.03
C ILE A 324 -23.30 10.36 -17.31
N ALA A 325 -22.84 9.70 -18.38
CA ALA A 325 -23.61 9.51 -19.63
C ALA A 325 -24.35 8.19 -19.62
#